data_e638c707d6fcacc6820c6179235f7aab
#
_entry.id   e638c707d6fcacc6820c6179235f7aab
#
_cell.length_a   1.000
_cell.length_b   1.000
_cell.length_c   1.000
_cell.angle_alpha   90.00
_cell.angle_beta   90.00
_cell.angle_gamma   90.00
#
_symmetry.space_group_name_H-M   'P 1'
#
loop_
_entity.id
_entity.type
_entity.pdbx_description
1 polymer ?
#
loop_
_entity_poly.entity_id
_entity_poly.type
_entity_poly.pdbx_seq_one_letter_code
_entity_poly.pdbx_strand_id
1 'polypeptide(L)'
;ETAAYACEGCERPIAEHHKTEMLARGEWRATATSTDPNAIGFHLSALYSPIGWKSWEQIARDWLAAQGSDEMLRAARNTLLGETWVESGDAPEWQRLADRREAYAAQIPMGGLFLTAGADVQKDRIEVDVWAWGRGLESWLVDHIVIPGGPGDPACWQALTALLGQTWVHENGAVMPLAKLAIDTGYETSAVYAWARAQGIAQVAPVKGLEGFNRATPVSGPTFVDATVNGRKLKRGARLWTVATATFKAETYRYLRIERLSDEDSALGTPNPAGMIHLPDWADSEWLKQLVAEQLVTIRDRRGYAR
;
A
#
# COMPACT_ATOMS: atom_id res chain seq x y z
N GLU A 1 13.90 -5.25 -41.77
CA GLU A 1 14.10 -4.23 -40.70
C GLU A 1 15.06 -4.81 -39.67
N THR A 2 16.15 -4.12 -39.37
CA THR A 2 17.22 -4.58 -38.48
C THR A 2 16.97 -3.95 -37.09
N ALA A 3 16.85 -4.78 -36.05
CA ALA A 3 16.81 -4.31 -34.68
C ALA A 3 18.20 -3.86 -34.23
N ALA A 4 18.28 -2.76 -33.49
CA ALA A 4 19.52 -2.23 -32.93
C ALA A 4 19.27 -1.82 -31.48
N TYR A 5 20.29 -1.88 -30.64
CA TYR A 5 20.24 -1.38 -29.27
C TYR A 5 20.54 0.12 -29.24
N ALA A 6 19.71 0.92 -28.65
CA ALA A 6 20.01 2.35 -28.47
C ALA A 6 20.93 2.53 -27.26
N CYS A 7 22.06 3.20 -27.46
CA CYS A 7 23.00 3.50 -26.39
C CYS A 7 22.35 4.45 -25.37
N GLU A 8 22.30 4.08 -24.09
CA GLU A 8 21.69 4.90 -23.02
C GLU A 8 22.42 6.26 -22.84
N GLY A 9 23.71 6.35 -23.19
CA GLY A 9 24.46 7.58 -22.99
C GLY A 9 24.43 8.57 -24.16
N CYS A 10 24.15 8.10 -25.41
CA CYS A 10 24.20 8.97 -26.59
C CYS A 10 23.15 8.65 -27.66
N GLU A 11 22.22 7.75 -27.37
CA GLU A 11 21.10 7.32 -28.23
C GLU A 11 21.50 6.74 -29.62
N ARG A 12 22.77 6.57 -29.88
CA ARG A 12 23.21 5.98 -31.15
C ARG A 12 22.81 4.51 -31.23
N PRO A 13 22.32 4.05 -32.39
CA PRO A 13 21.99 2.66 -32.60
C PRO A 13 23.28 1.81 -32.66
N ILE A 14 23.29 0.72 -31.90
CA ILE A 14 24.34 -0.29 -31.87
C ILE A 14 23.81 -1.53 -32.58
N ALA A 15 24.49 -1.95 -33.66
CA ALA A 15 24.09 -3.14 -34.39
C ALA A 15 24.48 -4.41 -33.64
N GLU A 16 23.69 -5.49 -33.79
CA GLU A 16 23.83 -6.73 -33.01
C GLU A 16 25.22 -7.41 -33.19
N HIS A 17 25.90 -7.23 -34.32
CA HIS A 17 27.21 -7.83 -34.53
C HIS A 17 28.28 -7.34 -33.53
N HIS A 18 28.08 -6.19 -32.89
CA HIS A 18 28.94 -5.70 -31.80
C HIS A 18 28.72 -6.40 -30.47
N LYS A 19 27.64 -7.16 -30.33
CA LYS A 19 27.19 -7.79 -29.07
C LYS A 19 28.27 -8.69 -28.46
N THR A 20 28.93 -9.52 -29.25
CA THR A 20 29.97 -10.44 -28.74
C THR A 20 31.12 -9.67 -28.08
N GLU A 21 31.59 -8.60 -28.73
CA GLU A 21 32.68 -7.78 -28.19
C GLU A 21 32.23 -7.02 -26.92
N MET A 22 31.01 -6.51 -26.91
CA MET A 22 30.41 -5.86 -25.73
C MET A 22 30.29 -6.81 -24.56
N LEU A 23 29.80 -8.05 -24.78
CA LEU A 23 29.68 -9.07 -23.75
C LEU A 23 31.02 -9.50 -23.16
N ALA A 24 32.07 -9.61 -24.01
CA ALA A 24 33.42 -9.95 -23.56
C ALA A 24 34.04 -8.89 -22.63
N ARG A 25 33.54 -7.66 -22.68
CA ARG A 25 33.94 -6.54 -21.81
C ARG A 25 32.95 -6.25 -20.68
N GLY A 26 31.93 -7.11 -20.52
CA GLY A 26 30.89 -6.95 -19.48
C GLY A 26 31.48 -7.10 -18.09
N GLU A 27 31.03 -6.26 -17.17
CA GLU A 27 31.40 -6.28 -15.76
C GLU A 27 30.17 -6.35 -14.89
N TRP A 28 30.24 -7.13 -13.81
CA TRP A 28 29.21 -7.13 -12.80
C TRP A 28 29.41 -5.96 -11.84
N ARG A 29 28.39 -5.13 -11.67
CA ARG A 29 28.40 -4.03 -10.73
C ARG A 29 27.30 -4.24 -9.69
N ALA A 30 27.65 -4.15 -8.42
CA ALA A 30 26.67 -4.22 -7.34
C ALA A 30 25.74 -2.99 -7.42
N THR A 31 24.43 -3.24 -7.50
CA THR A 31 23.38 -2.21 -7.50
C THR A 31 22.70 -2.09 -6.15
N ALA A 32 22.92 -3.07 -5.24
CA ALA A 32 22.38 -3.08 -3.89
C ALA A 32 23.35 -3.83 -2.95
N THR A 33 23.26 -3.54 -1.66
CA THR A 33 23.96 -4.29 -0.61
C THR A 33 22.98 -5.29 -0.03
N SER A 34 23.37 -6.59 0.00
CA SER A 34 22.56 -7.63 0.64
C SER A 34 22.55 -7.45 2.16
N THR A 35 21.40 -7.61 2.79
CA THR A 35 21.27 -7.71 4.25
C THR A 35 21.68 -9.09 4.79
N ASP A 36 21.64 -10.13 3.93
CA ASP A 36 22.15 -11.47 4.23
C ASP A 36 23.54 -11.65 3.61
N PRO A 37 24.61 -11.82 4.41
CA PRO A 37 25.98 -11.98 3.91
C PRO A 37 26.19 -13.25 3.08
N ASN A 38 25.28 -14.22 3.16
CA ASN A 38 25.34 -15.49 2.43
C ASN A 38 24.50 -15.48 1.13
N ALA A 39 23.82 -14.38 0.81
CA ALA A 39 22.96 -14.26 -0.36
C ALA A 39 23.52 -13.25 -1.36
N ILE A 40 23.73 -13.69 -2.62
CA ILE A 40 24.09 -12.84 -3.75
C ILE A 40 23.06 -13.09 -4.85
N GLY A 41 22.42 -12.01 -5.35
CA GLY A 41 21.51 -12.06 -6.48
C GLY A 41 22.17 -11.49 -7.74
N PHE A 42 21.89 -12.11 -8.90
CA PHE A 42 22.30 -11.60 -10.19
C PHE A 42 21.07 -11.38 -11.06
N HIS A 43 21.05 -10.27 -11.79
CA HIS A 43 20.01 -9.99 -12.79
C HIS A 43 20.66 -9.95 -14.18
N LEU A 44 20.10 -10.72 -15.12
CA LEU A 44 20.57 -10.78 -16.50
C LEU A 44 19.37 -10.91 -17.46
N SER A 45 19.23 -9.95 -18.36
CA SER A 45 18.19 -10.00 -19.39
C SER A 45 18.61 -10.80 -20.61
N ALA A 46 17.64 -11.27 -21.44
CA ALA A 46 17.94 -11.94 -22.70
C ALA A 46 18.64 -11.03 -23.73
N LEU A 47 18.68 -9.73 -23.51
CA LEU A 47 19.49 -8.81 -24.34
C LEU A 47 20.99 -9.18 -24.34
N TYR A 48 21.45 -9.85 -23.27
CA TYR A 48 22.81 -10.36 -23.14
C TYR A 48 23.00 -11.78 -23.72
N SER A 49 21.97 -12.39 -24.35
CA SER A 49 22.13 -13.71 -24.97
C SER A 49 23.21 -13.71 -26.04
N PRO A 50 24.11 -14.71 -26.07
CA PRO A 50 25.11 -14.82 -27.09
C PRO A 50 24.54 -14.85 -28.53
N ILE A 51 25.32 -14.42 -29.51
CA ILE A 51 24.93 -14.51 -30.91
C ILE A 51 24.67 -16.00 -31.26
N GLY A 52 23.57 -16.25 -31.95
CA GLY A 52 23.11 -17.61 -32.30
C GLY A 52 22.14 -18.22 -31.31
N TRP A 53 21.94 -17.63 -30.12
CA TRP A 53 20.93 -18.10 -29.17
C TRP A 53 19.63 -17.32 -29.34
N LYS A 54 19.61 -16.04 -28.98
CA LYS A 54 18.44 -15.17 -29.16
C LYS A 54 18.87 -13.79 -29.62
N SER A 55 18.42 -13.39 -30.80
CA SER A 55 18.79 -12.10 -31.38
C SER A 55 17.97 -10.96 -30.77
N TRP A 56 18.51 -9.75 -30.85
CA TRP A 56 17.75 -8.55 -30.45
C TRP A 56 16.47 -8.37 -31.27
N GLU A 57 16.49 -8.79 -32.55
CA GLU A 57 15.33 -8.78 -33.42
C GLU A 57 14.25 -9.74 -32.89
N GLN A 58 14.62 -10.96 -32.50
CA GLN A 58 13.69 -11.92 -31.92
C GLN A 58 13.11 -11.42 -30.59
N ILE A 59 13.95 -10.82 -29.72
CA ILE A 59 13.51 -10.26 -28.44
C ILE A 59 12.49 -9.13 -28.69
N ALA A 60 12.77 -8.22 -29.64
CA ALA A 60 11.87 -7.14 -29.99
C ALA A 60 10.53 -7.66 -30.56
N ARG A 61 10.58 -8.67 -31.44
CA ARG A 61 9.36 -9.31 -31.98
C ARG A 61 8.51 -9.97 -30.90
N ASP A 62 9.15 -10.75 -30.03
CA ASP A 62 8.45 -11.44 -28.92
C ASP A 62 7.84 -10.42 -27.96
N TRP A 63 8.57 -9.34 -27.67
CA TRP A 63 8.07 -8.25 -26.83
C TRP A 63 6.86 -7.55 -27.46
N LEU A 64 6.93 -7.20 -28.75
CA LEU A 64 5.82 -6.57 -29.47
C LEU A 64 4.59 -7.51 -29.56
N ALA A 65 4.82 -8.79 -29.80
CA ALA A 65 3.75 -9.78 -29.85
C ALA A 65 3.07 -9.96 -28.50
N ALA A 66 3.79 -9.75 -27.39
CA ALA A 66 3.27 -9.89 -26.04
C ALA A 66 2.35 -8.71 -25.61
N GLN A 67 2.43 -7.56 -26.28
CA GLN A 67 1.70 -6.34 -25.88
C GLN A 67 0.16 -6.48 -25.88
N GLY A 68 -0.38 -7.51 -26.55
CA GLY A 68 -1.83 -7.72 -26.66
C GLY A 68 -2.46 -8.52 -25.49
N SER A 69 -1.67 -9.01 -24.53
CA SER A 69 -2.15 -9.84 -23.42
C SER A 69 -1.26 -9.71 -22.20
N ASP A 70 -1.85 -9.43 -21.05
CA ASP A 70 -1.13 -9.33 -19.77
C ASP A 70 -0.38 -10.63 -19.42
N GLU A 71 -0.96 -11.79 -19.74
CA GLU A 71 -0.32 -13.10 -19.52
C GLU A 71 0.93 -13.25 -20.39
N MET A 72 0.86 -12.86 -21.67
CA MET A 72 1.99 -12.91 -22.59
C MET A 72 3.04 -11.87 -22.22
N LEU A 73 2.62 -10.67 -21.82
CA LEU A 73 3.51 -9.60 -21.38
C LEU A 73 4.25 -9.99 -20.11
N ARG A 74 3.56 -10.62 -19.14
CA ARG A 74 4.17 -11.18 -17.92
C ARG A 74 5.21 -12.23 -18.26
N ALA A 75 4.87 -13.18 -19.16
CA ALA A 75 5.81 -14.20 -19.59
C ALA A 75 7.03 -13.58 -20.28
N ALA A 76 6.82 -12.62 -21.18
CA ALA A 76 7.89 -11.91 -21.87
C ALA A 76 8.80 -11.12 -20.90
N ARG A 77 8.21 -10.40 -19.94
CA ARG A 77 8.98 -9.64 -18.94
C ARG A 77 9.84 -10.55 -18.07
N ASN A 78 9.25 -11.63 -17.55
CA ASN A 78 9.98 -12.59 -16.73
C ASN A 78 11.08 -13.34 -17.48
N THR A 79 10.84 -13.70 -18.75
CA THR A 79 11.78 -14.56 -19.51
C THR A 79 12.75 -13.80 -20.40
N LEU A 80 12.33 -12.63 -20.95
CA LEU A 80 13.20 -11.82 -21.81
C LEU A 80 13.99 -10.79 -21.01
N LEU A 81 13.37 -10.14 -20.03
CA LEU A 81 14.04 -9.10 -19.25
C LEU A 81 14.62 -9.64 -17.95
N GLY A 82 14.18 -10.81 -17.47
CA GLY A 82 14.57 -11.35 -16.17
C GLY A 82 14.02 -10.55 -15.00
N GLU A 83 12.98 -9.75 -15.25
CA GLU A 83 12.34 -8.90 -14.26
C GLU A 83 11.12 -9.59 -13.66
N THR A 84 10.89 -9.35 -12.37
CA THR A 84 9.65 -9.81 -11.74
C THR A 84 8.47 -9.05 -12.34
N TRP A 85 7.44 -9.79 -12.75
CA TRP A 85 6.18 -9.18 -13.14
C TRP A 85 5.51 -8.59 -11.89
N VAL A 86 5.25 -7.31 -11.93
CA VAL A 86 4.34 -6.67 -11.00
C VAL A 86 3.02 -6.52 -11.75
N GLU A 87 1.99 -7.21 -11.32
CA GLU A 87 0.68 -7.02 -11.91
C GLU A 87 0.25 -5.58 -11.67
N SER A 88 0.00 -4.84 -12.75
CA SER A 88 -0.61 -3.52 -12.68
C SER A 88 -2.08 -3.71 -12.31
N GLY A 89 -2.33 -3.82 -11.02
CA GLY A 89 -3.67 -3.85 -10.47
C GLY A 89 -4.26 -2.44 -10.44
N ASP A 90 -5.44 -2.34 -9.83
CA ASP A 90 -6.16 -1.07 -9.68
C ASP A 90 -5.49 -0.06 -8.73
N ALA A 91 -4.34 -0.40 -8.12
CA ALA A 91 -3.62 0.51 -7.23
C ALA A 91 -2.94 1.66 -8.03
N PRO A 92 -3.01 2.90 -7.56
CA PRO A 92 -2.25 3.99 -8.13
C PRO A 92 -0.74 3.79 -7.90
N GLU A 93 0.09 4.32 -8.80
CA GLU A 93 1.53 4.31 -8.61
C GLU A 93 1.92 5.18 -7.41
N TRP A 94 2.74 4.65 -6.50
CA TRP A 94 3.17 5.36 -5.28
C TRP A 94 3.94 6.65 -5.60
N GLN A 95 4.68 6.71 -6.72
CA GLN A 95 5.40 7.90 -7.18
C GLN A 95 4.43 9.06 -7.43
N ARG A 96 3.29 8.79 -8.08
CA ARG A 96 2.25 9.78 -8.32
C ARG A 96 1.66 10.31 -7.01
N LEU A 97 1.56 9.45 -6.00
CA LEU A 97 1.14 9.88 -4.66
C LEU A 97 2.20 10.73 -3.98
N ALA A 98 3.49 10.40 -4.16
CA ALA A 98 4.60 11.18 -3.63
C ALA A 98 4.65 12.60 -4.23
N ASP A 99 4.37 12.72 -5.53
CA ASP A 99 4.38 14.03 -6.23
C ASP A 99 3.25 14.95 -5.79
N ARG A 100 2.14 14.39 -5.28
CA ARG A 100 0.98 15.17 -4.82
C ARG A 100 0.95 15.47 -3.32
N ARG A 101 2.01 15.13 -2.59
CA ARG A 101 2.13 15.49 -1.17
C ARG A 101 2.09 17.01 -0.99
N GLU A 102 1.60 17.45 0.15
CA GLU A 102 1.44 18.87 0.46
C GLU A 102 1.80 19.18 1.89
N ALA A 103 2.31 20.38 2.14
CA ALA A 103 2.56 20.88 3.48
C ALA A 103 1.24 21.35 4.11
N TYR A 104 0.94 20.84 5.30
CA TYR A 104 -0.22 21.31 6.07
C TYR A 104 0.14 22.52 6.90
N ALA A 105 -0.77 23.48 7.00
CA ALA A 105 -0.59 24.67 7.83
C ALA A 105 -0.61 24.34 9.34
N ALA A 106 -1.26 23.25 9.72
CA ALA A 106 -1.30 22.69 11.07
C ALA A 106 -1.41 21.15 10.97
N GLN A 107 -1.38 20.43 12.11
CA GLN A 107 -1.53 18.98 12.10
C GLN A 107 -2.84 18.54 11.41
N ILE A 108 -3.94 19.25 11.68
CA ILE A 108 -5.24 19.02 11.05
C ILE A 108 -5.58 20.24 10.21
N PRO A 109 -5.67 20.11 8.87
CA PRO A 109 -6.12 21.17 7.99
C PRO A 109 -7.56 21.64 8.25
N MET A 110 -7.91 22.82 7.78
CA MET A 110 -9.19 23.50 8.05
C MET A 110 -10.42 22.65 7.74
N GLY A 111 -10.33 21.77 6.75
CA GLY A 111 -11.44 20.87 6.36
C GLY A 111 -11.70 19.68 7.30
N GLY A 112 -10.78 19.36 8.23
CA GLY A 112 -10.87 18.22 9.14
C GLY A 112 -11.85 18.45 10.28
N LEU A 113 -12.90 17.63 10.37
CA LEU A 113 -14.01 17.81 11.34
C LEU A 113 -13.94 16.83 12.52
N PHE A 114 -13.35 15.66 12.32
CA PHE A 114 -13.15 14.66 13.37
C PHE A 114 -12.00 13.72 12.99
N LEU A 115 -11.44 13.03 13.98
CA LEU A 115 -10.31 12.11 13.80
C LEU A 115 -10.73 10.66 14.05
N THR A 116 -10.22 9.78 13.20
CA THR A 116 -10.20 8.33 13.46
C THR A 116 -8.82 7.78 13.30
N ALA A 117 -8.56 6.60 13.88
CA ALA A 117 -7.31 5.89 13.68
C ALA A 117 -7.55 4.45 13.25
N GLY A 118 -6.66 3.94 12.41
CA GLY A 118 -6.53 2.52 12.08
C GLY A 118 -5.25 1.97 12.69
N ALA A 119 -5.32 0.84 13.40
CA ALA A 119 -4.17 0.18 13.98
C ALA A 119 -4.00 -1.21 13.36
N ASP A 120 -2.82 -1.48 12.82
CA ASP A 120 -2.37 -2.77 12.31
C ASP A 120 -1.42 -3.42 13.31
N VAL A 121 -1.72 -4.67 13.70
CA VAL A 121 -0.96 -5.42 14.71
C VAL A 121 -0.05 -6.40 14.00
N GLN A 122 1.26 -6.18 14.11
CA GLN A 122 2.30 -7.01 13.53
C GLN A 122 3.09 -7.75 14.61
N LYS A 123 4.02 -8.59 14.20
CA LYS A 123 4.81 -9.45 15.12
C LYS A 123 5.67 -8.64 16.10
N ASP A 124 6.24 -7.54 15.64
CA ASP A 124 7.28 -6.74 16.31
C ASP A 124 6.89 -5.27 16.52
N ARG A 125 5.69 -4.86 16.11
CA ARG A 125 5.20 -3.50 16.24
C ARG A 125 3.69 -3.40 16.06
N ILE A 126 3.14 -2.26 16.42
CA ILE A 126 1.78 -1.83 16.02
C ILE A 126 1.95 -0.53 15.24
N GLU A 127 1.41 -0.47 14.03
CA GLU A 127 1.38 0.74 13.21
C GLU A 127 -0.01 1.38 13.32
N VAL A 128 -0.04 2.70 13.50
CA VAL A 128 -1.29 3.46 13.67
C VAL A 128 -1.28 4.65 12.74
N ASP A 129 -2.26 4.70 11.85
CA ASP A 129 -2.53 5.87 11.01
C ASP A 129 -3.69 6.68 11.56
N VAL A 130 -3.49 7.98 11.77
CA VAL A 130 -4.52 8.91 12.21
C VAL A 130 -5.01 9.72 11.01
N TRP A 131 -6.32 9.72 10.82
CA TRP A 131 -6.97 10.39 9.71
C TRP A 131 -7.97 11.44 10.18
N ALA A 132 -7.90 12.63 9.61
CA ALA A 132 -8.96 13.62 9.72
C ALA A 132 -9.97 13.42 8.58
N TRP A 133 -11.22 13.61 8.87
CA TRP A 133 -12.33 13.47 7.93
C TRP A 133 -13.12 14.77 7.84
N GLY A 134 -13.40 15.17 6.61
CA GLY A 134 -14.17 16.34 6.27
C GLY A 134 -15.50 16.03 5.58
N ARG A 135 -16.08 17.05 4.96
CA ARG A 135 -17.30 16.92 4.17
C ARG A 135 -17.02 16.15 2.88
N GLY A 136 -18.01 15.40 2.40
CA GLY A 136 -17.88 14.64 1.15
C GLY A 136 -16.85 13.51 1.20
N LEU A 137 -16.50 12.97 2.38
CA LEU A 137 -15.45 11.97 2.58
C LEU A 137 -14.03 12.46 2.20
N GLU A 138 -13.82 13.76 2.12
CA GLU A 138 -12.49 14.34 2.04
C GLU A 138 -11.70 13.95 3.29
N SER A 139 -10.43 13.58 3.13
CA SER A 139 -9.64 13.08 4.25
C SER A 139 -8.17 13.48 4.18
N TRP A 140 -7.54 13.59 5.33
CA TRP A 140 -6.14 13.98 5.50
C TRP A 140 -5.43 12.99 6.40
N LEU A 141 -4.27 12.47 5.98
CA LEU A 141 -3.37 11.76 6.88
C LEU A 141 -2.76 12.77 7.85
N VAL A 142 -3.05 12.61 9.15
CA VAL A 142 -2.63 13.55 10.20
C VAL A 142 -1.38 13.08 10.92
N ASP A 143 -1.26 11.76 11.12
CA ASP A 143 -0.14 11.17 11.85
C ASP A 143 0.06 9.71 11.44
N HIS A 144 1.31 9.24 11.50
CA HIS A 144 1.70 7.84 11.36
C HIS A 144 2.61 7.46 12.51
N ILE A 145 2.17 6.55 13.36
CA ILE A 145 2.84 6.21 14.61
C ILE A 145 3.21 4.73 14.60
N VAL A 146 4.49 4.45 14.74
CA VAL A 146 5.00 3.09 14.88
C VAL A 146 5.35 2.83 16.34
N ILE A 147 4.61 1.91 16.96
CA ILE A 147 4.82 1.48 18.36
C ILE A 147 5.62 0.16 18.33
N PRO A 148 6.89 0.16 18.73
CA PRO A 148 7.71 -1.05 18.74
C PRO A 148 7.30 -2.02 19.84
N GLY A 149 7.65 -3.31 19.69
CA GLY A 149 7.53 -4.33 20.74
C GLY A 149 6.44 -5.39 20.52
N GLY A 150 5.52 -5.21 19.60
CA GLY A 150 4.50 -6.21 19.24
C GLY A 150 3.57 -6.70 20.38
N PRO A 151 2.66 -7.64 20.09
CA PRO A 151 1.59 -8.05 21.04
C PRO A 151 2.06 -8.78 22.30
N GLY A 152 3.25 -9.34 22.28
CA GLY A 152 3.86 -10.00 23.45
C GLY A 152 4.42 -9.04 24.49
N ASP A 153 4.60 -7.76 24.13
CA ASP A 153 5.17 -6.76 25.01
C ASP A 153 4.07 -5.90 25.66
N PRO A 154 3.92 -5.92 26.99
CA PRO A 154 2.97 -5.07 27.70
C PRO A 154 3.21 -3.57 27.47
N ALA A 155 4.46 -3.13 27.26
CA ALA A 155 4.77 -1.72 27.00
C ALA A 155 4.16 -1.24 25.68
N CYS A 156 4.11 -2.10 24.66
CA CYS A 156 3.46 -1.80 23.39
C CYS A 156 1.97 -1.48 23.58
N TRP A 157 1.24 -2.27 24.35
CA TRP A 157 -0.17 -2.02 24.68
C TRP A 157 -0.38 -0.79 25.56
N GLN A 158 0.56 -0.49 26.47
CA GLN A 158 0.50 0.74 27.27
C GLN A 158 0.68 1.97 26.39
N ALA A 159 1.61 1.94 25.43
CA ALA A 159 1.82 3.02 24.47
C ALA A 159 0.58 3.23 23.58
N LEU A 160 -0.04 2.14 23.08
CA LEU A 160 -1.28 2.22 22.32
C LEU A 160 -2.44 2.77 23.16
N THR A 161 -2.49 2.44 24.47
CA THR A 161 -3.48 3.01 25.39
C THR A 161 -3.26 4.50 25.61
N ALA A 162 -2.01 4.95 25.77
CA ALA A 162 -1.66 6.36 25.91
C ALA A 162 -2.05 7.17 24.66
N LEU A 163 -1.92 6.58 23.47
CA LEU A 163 -2.32 7.18 22.20
C LEU A 163 -3.82 7.50 22.16
N LEU A 164 -4.68 6.71 22.80
CA LEU A 164 -6.13 7.00 22.86
C LEU A 164 -6.46 8.33 23.58
N GLY A 165 -5.57 8.80 24.44
CA GLY A 165 -5.67 10.08 25.12
C GLY A 165 -4.96 11.23 24.42
N GLN A 166 -4.27 10.96 23.31
CA GLN A 166 -3.55 11.98 22.54
C GLN A 166 -4.53 12.88 21.79
N THR A 167 -4.06 14.09 21.49
CA THR A 167 -4.82 15.11 20.76
C THR A 167 -3.97 15.77 19.72
N TRP A 168 -4.60 16.30 18.68
CA TRP A 168 -3.94 16.98 17.57
C TRP A 168 -4.50 18.39 17.38
N VAL A 169 -3.65 19.30 16.95
CA VAL A 169 -4.02 20.72 16.81
C VAL A 169 -4.58 20.98 15.42
N HIS A 170 -5.81 21.49 15.39
CA HIS A 170 -6.48 21.94 14.17
C HIS A 170 -6.02 23.35 13.78
N GLU A 171 -6.06 23.66 12.49
CA GLU A 171 -5.63 24.94 11.92
C GLU A 171 -6.35 26.15 12.54
N ASN A 172 -7.57 26.00 13.01
CA ASN A 172 -8.28 27.07 13.76
C ASN A 172 -7.89 27.17 15.25
N GLY A 173 -6.89 26.39 15.70
CA GLY A 173 -6.42 26.36 17.09
C GLY A 173 -7.18 25.40 18.02
N ALA A 174 -8.22 24.70 17.53
CA ALA A 174 -8.91 23.68 18.34
C ALA A 174 -8.03 22.46 18.58
N VAL A 175 -8.19 21.83 19.74
CA VAL A 175 -7.50 20.58 20.09
C VAL A 175 -8.48 19.44 19.96
N MET A 176 -8.19 18.47 19.08
CA MET A 176 -9.12 17.42 18.68
C MET A 176 -8.64 16.05 19.16
N PRO A 177 -9.47 15.29 19.89
CA PRO A 177 -9.19 13.90 20.26
C PRO A 177 -9.59 12.92 19.15
N LEU A 178 -9.17 11.66 19.28
CA LEU A 178 -9.70 10.56 18.47
C LEU A 178 -11.17 10.30 18.79
N ALA A 179 -12.00 10.29 17.76
CA ALA A 179 -13.39 9.83 17.88
C ALA A 179 -13.47 8.29 17.98
N LYS A 180 -12.62 7.57 17.25
CA LYS A 180 -12.59 6.11 17.22
C LYS A 180 -11.25 5.60 16.74
N LEU A 181 -10.78 4.48 17.33
CA LEU A 181 -9.69 3.67 16.81
C LEU A 181 -10.24 2.31 16.37
N ALA A 182 -10.01 1.93 15.12
CA ALA A 182 -10.22 0.58 14.62
C ALA A 182 -8.91 -0.20 14.75
N ILE A 183 -8.96 -1.44 15.26
CA ILE A 183 -7.76 -2.29 15.39
C ILE A 183 -7.97 -3.62 14.69
N ASP A 184 -7.03 -4.00 13.80
CA ASP A 184 -7.08 -5.30 13.15
C ASP A 184 -6.91 -6.44 14.15
N THR A 185 -7.60 -7.55 13.88
CA THR A 185 -7.62 -8.75 14.71
C THR A 185 -7.02 -9.98 14.01
N GLY A 186 -6.35 -9.78 12.89
CA GLY A 186 -5.77 -10.86 12.08
C GLY A 186 -4.59 -11.56 12.79
N TYR A 187 -3.78 -10.80 13.52
CA TYR A 187 -2.65 -11.32 14.27
C TYR A 187 -2.89 -11.21 15.78
N GLU A 188 -2.48 -12.24 16.56
CA GLU A 188 -2.63 -12.32 18.03
C GLU A 188 -4.03 -11.89 18.54
N THR A 189 -5.07 -12.36 17.88
CA THR A 189 -6.48 -12.04 18.10
C THR A 189 -6.87 -11.98 19.57
N SER A 190 -6.35 -12.89 20.40
CA SER A 190 -6.67 -12.96 21.84
C SER A 190 -6.13 -11.77 22.62
N ALA A 191 -4.93 -11.30 22.30
CA ALA A 191 -4.33 -10.12 22.93
C ALA A 191 -5.10 -8.85 22.53
N VAL A 192 -5.43 -8.72 21.24
CA VAL A 192 -6.23 -7.60 20.71
C VAL A 192 -7.59 -7.54 21.41
N TYR A 193 -8.31 -8.67 21.53
CA TYR A 193 -9.61 -8.68 22.21
C TYR A 193 -9.52 -8.32 23.69
N ALA A 194 -8.49 -8.81 24.39
CA ALA A 194 -8.29 -8.49 25.80
C ALA A 194 -8.03 -6.99 25.99
N TRP A 195 -7.17 -6.39 25.18
CA TRP A 195 -6.87 -4.97 25.23
C TRP A 195 -8.09 -4.12 24.84
N ALA A 196 -8.73 -4.38 23.70
CA ALA A 196 -9.85 -3.60 23.22
C ALA A 196 -11.07 -3.64 24.18
N ARG A 197 -11.27 -4.78 24.84
CA ARG A 197 -12.28 -4.90 25.90
C ARG A 197 -12.02 -3.93 27.06
N ALA A 198 -10.76 -3.76 27.47
CA ALA A 198 -10.38 -2.86 28.56
C ALA A 198 -10.60 -1.38 28.21
N GLN A 199 -10.44 -1.01 26.93
CA GLN A 199 -10.62 0.38 26.46
C GLN A 199 -12.09 0.75 26.26
N GLY A 200 -12.96 -0.24 26.04
CA GLY A 200 -14.39 -0.02 25.82
C GLY A 200 -14.77 0.29 24.37
N ILE A 201 -16.01 -0.03 24.06
CA ILE A 201 -16.55 0.04 22.69
C ILE A 201 -16.72 1.47 22.17
N ALA A 202 -16.80 2.46 23.06
CA ALA A 202 -16.93 3.85 22.66
C ALA A 202 -15.69 4.33 21.92
N GLN A 203 -14.50 3.93 22.36
CA GLN A 203 -13.21 4.36 21.81
C GLN A 203 -12.62 3.39 20.82
N VAL A 204 -12.73 2.06 21.05
CA VAL A 204 -12.03 1.05 20.26
C VAL A 204 -13.00 0.08 19.59
N ALA A 205 -12.75 -0.20 18.33
CA ALA A 205 -13.47 -1.16 17.50
C ALA A 205 -12.51 -2.24 16.98
N PRO A 206 -12.50 -3.45 17.58
CA PRO A 206 -11.84 -4.58 16.95
C PRO A 206 -12.48 -4.90 15.59
N VAL A 207 -11.68 -4.97 14.54
CA VAL A 207 -12.14 -5.22 13.17
C VAL A 207 -11.50 -6.48 12.61
N LYS A 208 -12.23 -7.20 11.76
CA LYS A 208 -11.72 -8.32 10.98
C LYS A 208 -12.04 -8.12 9.52
N GLY A 209 -11.01 -8.10 8.71
CA GLY A 209 -11.13 -8.11 7.27
C GLY A 209 -11.76 -9.42 6.79
N LEU A 210 -12.68 -9.31 5.85
CA LEU A 210 -13.30 -10.43 5.16
C LEU A 210 -13.14 -10.25 3.66
N GLU A 211 -12.66 -11.27 3.00
CA GLU A 211 -12.49 -11.31 1.55
C GLU A 211 -13.82 -11.40 0.80
N GLY A 212 -13.80 -10.96 -0.47
CA GLY A 212 -14.90 -11.07 -1.41
C GLY A 212 -15.71 -9.79 -1.56
N PHE A 213 -16.21 -9.58 -2.80
CA PHE A 213 -16.99 -8.40 -3.20
C PHE A 213 -18.50 -8.53 -2.93
N ASN A 214 -19.03 -9.73 -2.80
CA ASN A 214 -20.48 -9.99 -2.72
C ASN A 214 -21.00 -9.90 -1.28
N ARG A 215 -20.77 -8.77 -0.60
CA ARG A 215 -21.31 -8.55 0.73
C ARG A 215 -22.39 -7.49 0.70
N ALA A 216 -23.54 -7.81 1.27
CA ALA A 216 -24.69 -6.91 1.33
C ALA A 216 -24.39 -5.60 2.07
N THR A 217 -23.46 -5.65 3.04
CA THR A 217 -23.01 -4.46 3.79
C THR A 217 -21.48 -4.44 3.88
N PRO A 218 -20.83 -3.31 3.60
CA PRO A 218 -19.37 -3.19 3.69
C PRO A 218 -18.85 -3.31 5.14
N VAL A 219 -19.67 -2.94 6.14
CA VAL A 219 -19.37 -3.11 7.57
C VAL A 219 -20.55 -3.82 8.23
N SER A 220 -20.30 -4.87 8.99
CA SER A 220 -21.28 -5.60 9.76
C SER A 220 -20.87 -5.73 11.21
N GLY A 221 -21.84 -5.73 12.10
CA GLY A 221 -21.61 -5.90 13.52
C GLY A 221 -22.06 -4.70 14.35
N PRO A 222 -21.65 -4.64 15.60
CA PRO A 222 -20.74 -5.60 16.27
C PRO A 222 -21.40 -6.92 16.61
N THR A 223 -20.71 -8.02 16.37
CA THR A 223 -21.08 -9.34 16.86
C THR A 223 -20.31 -9.68 18.13
N PHE A 224 -20.92 -10.47 19.02
CA PHE A 224 -20.21 -10.95 20.20
C PHE A 224 -19.35 -12.16 19.86
N VAL A 225 -18.09 -12.12 20.25
CA VAL A 225 -17.12 -13.22 20.13
C VAL A 225 -16.55 -13.62 21.47
N ASP A 226 -16.11 -14.87 21.58
CA ASP A 226 -15.43 -15.34 22.78
C ASP A 226 -14.04 -14.68 22.85
N ALA A 227 -13.61 -14.31 24.06
CA ALA A 227 -12.29 -13.74 24.30
C ALA A 227 -11.57 -14.51 25.40
N THR A 228 -10.25 -14.59 25.33
CA THR A 228 -9.42 -15.12 26.40
C THR A 228 -8.76 -13.97 27.14
N VAL A 229 -9.01 -13.85 28.43
CA VAL A 229 -8.43 -12.81 29.29
C VAL A 229 -7.79 -13.51 30.49
N ASN A 230 -6.51 -13.25 30.73
CA ASN A 230 -5.73 -13.88 31.80
C ASN A 230 -5.87 -15.41 31.83
N GLY A 231 -5.81 -16.05 30.65
CA GLY A 231 -5.93 -17.50 30.49
C GLY A 231 -7.35 -18.06 30.66
N ARG A 232 -8.35 -17.23 30.96
CA ARG A 232 -9.74 -17.66 31.10
C ARG A 232 -10.55 -17.31 29.86
N LYS A 233 -11.27 -18.30 29.32
CA LYS A 233 -12.21 -18.11 28.22
C LYS A 233 -13.48 -17.43 28.72
N LEU A 234 -13.78 -16.26 28.18
CA LEU A 234 -14.98 -15.50 28.43
C LEU A 234 -15.93 -15.63 27.24
N LYS A 235 -17.08 -16.25 27.43
CA LYS A 235 -18.13 -16.29 26.39
C LYS A 235 -18.61 -14.88 26.12
N ARG A 236 -18.74 -14.53 24.83
CA ARG A 236 -19.18 -13.20 24.38
C ARG A 236 -18.31 -12.07 24.98
N GLY A 237 -17.01 -12.35 25.17
CA GLY A 237 -16.09 -11.50 25.90
C GLY A 237 -15.63 -10.26 25.15
N ALA A 238 -15.75 -10.21 23.84
CA ALA A 238 -15.43 -9.04 23.01
C ALA A 238 -16.53 -8.79 21.97
N ARG A 239 -16.50 -7.61 21.37
CA ARG A 239 -17.32 -7.23 20.22
C ARG A 239 -16.45 -7.06 19.01
N LEU A 240 -16.84 -7.63 17.88
CA LEU A 240 -16.09 -7.65 16.64
C LEU A 240 -16.93 -7.07 15.50
N TRP A 241 -16.35 -6.16 14.74
CA TRP A 241 -16.89 -5.70 13.47
C TRP A 241 -16.21 -6.44 12.33
N THR A 242 -16.97 -6.80 11.30
CA THR A 242 -16.41 -7.36 10.07
C THR A 242 -16.48 -6.32 8.98
N VAL A 243 -15.40 -6.20 8.21
CA VAL A 243 -15.25 -5.23 7.12
C VAL A 243 -14.95 -5.94 5.81
N ALA A 244 -15.62 -5.51 4.74
CA ALA A 244 -15.38 -6.01 3.38
C ALA A 244 -14.11 -5.35 2.82
N THR A 245 -12.95 -5.98 3.00
CA THR A 245 -11.65 -5.43 2.63
C THR A 245 -11.56 -5.05 1.16
N ALA A 246 -12.05 -5.91 0.26
CA ALA A 246 -12.03 -5.64 -1.17
C ALA A 246 -12.82 -4.38 -1.55
N THR A 247 -13.98 -4.15 -0.92
CA THR A 247 -14.81 -2.97 -1.16
C THR A 247 -14.09 -1.69 -0.74
N PHE A 248 -13.55 -1.66 0.48
CA PHE A 248 -12.85 -0.49 0.99
C PHE A 248 -11.54 -0.21 0.26
N LYS A 249 -10.78 -1.24 -0.11
CA LYS A 249 -9.56 -1.06 -0.93
C LYS A 249 -9.87 -0.47 -2.30
N ALA A 250 -10.88 -1.00 -2.98
CA ALA A 250 -11.30 -0.46 -4.27
C ALA A 250 -11.77 1.01 -4.16
N GLU A 251 -12.49 1.36 -3.09
CA GLU A 251 -12.92 2.73 -2.83
C GLU A 251 -11.73 3.65 -2.52
N THR A 252 -10.81 3.21 -1.66
CA THR A 252 -9.59 3.96 -1.33
C THR A 252 -8.75 4.21 -2.57
N TYR A 253 -8.52 3.20 -3.41
CA TYR A 253 -7.77 3.36 -4.65
C TYR A 253 -8.46 4.29 -5.65
N ARG A 254 -9.79 4.26 -5.72
CA ARG A 254 -10.54 5.24 -6.50
C ARG A 254 -10.31 6.66 -6.00
N TYR A 255 -10.32 6.89 -4.69
CA TYR A 255 -10.08 8.20 -4.08
C TYR A 255 -8.62 8.65 -4.22
N LEU A 256 -7.66 7.74 -4.12
CA LEU A 256 -6.25 8.04 -4.37
C LEU A 256 -5.94 8.44 -5.82
N ARG A 257 -6.83 8.13 -6.77
CA ARG A 257 -6.71 8.56 -8.18
C ARG A 257 -7.29 9.95 -8.45
N ILE A 258 -8.04 10.52 -7.52
CA ILE A 258 -8.59 11.87 -7.69
C ILE A 258 -7.42 12.85 -7.79
N GLU A 259 -7.43 13.68 -8.82
CA GLU A 259 -6.42 14.71 -9.03
C GLU A 259 -6.71 15.95 -8.20
N ARG A 260 -5.65 16.63 -7.79
CA ARG A 260 -5.77 17.93 -7.13
C ARG A 260 -6.41 18.94 -8.09
N LEU A 261 -7.15 19.88 -7.51
CA LEU A 261 -7.59 21.06 -8.25
C LEU A 261 -6.38 21.83 -8.79
N SER A 262 -6.58 22.51 -9.92
CA SER A 262 -5.62 23.49 -10.41
C SER A 262 -5.43 24.60 -9.36
N ASP A 263 -4.27 25.27 -9.40
CA ASP A 263 -4.02 26.42 -8.51
C ASP A 263 -5.06 27.54 -8.75
N GLU A 264 -5.56 27.68 -9.98
CA GLU A 264 -6.60 28.65 -10.34
C GLU A 264 -7.95 28.28 -9.69
N ASP A 265 -8.38 27.03 -9.78
CA ASP A 265 -9.64 26.57 -9.18
C ASP A 265 -9.58 26.63 -7.66
N SER A 266 -8.43 26.28 -7.08
CA SER A 266 -8.20 26.37 -5.64
C SER A 266 -8.25 27.84 -5.16
N ALA A 267 -7.65 28.76 -5.90
CA ALA A 267 -7.69 30.19 -5.58
C ALA A 267 -9.10 30.79 -5.71
N LEU A 268 -9.95 30.24 -6.57
CA LEU A 268 -11.37 30.58 -6.71
C LEU A 268 -12.25 30.02 -5.61
N GLY A 269 -11.68 29.20 -4.68
CA GLY A 269 -12.43 28.57 -3.61
C GLY A 269 -13.30 27.40 -4.06
N THR A 270 -12.98 26.79 -5.21
CA THR A 270 -13.66 25.58 -5.68
C THR A 270 -13.43 24.46 -4.66
N PRO A 271 -14.48 23.76 -4.18
CA PRO A 271 -14.32 22.67 -3.24
C PRO A 271 -13.62 21.47 -3.88
N ASN A 272 -12.79 20.77 -3.12
CA ASN A 272 -12.19 19.52 -3.57
C ASN A 272 -13.26 18.48 -3.96
N PRO A 273 -12.96 17.61 -4.93
CA PRO A 273 -13.86 16.50 -5.27
C PRO A 273 -14.14 15.61 -4.07
N ALA A 274 -15.36 15.08 -3.97
CA ALA A 274 -15.75 14.16 -2.91
C ALA A 274 -14.83 12.92 -2.91
N GLY A 275 -14.34 12.55 -1.70
CA GLY A 275 -13.40 11.45 -1.51
C GLY A 275 -11.92 11.81 -1.74
N MET A 276 -11.60 13.08 -1.95
CA MET A 276 -10.20 13.50 -2.07
C MET A 276 -9.40 13.09 -0.83
N ILE A 277 -8.27 12.41 -1.07
CA ILE A 277 -7.32 12.03 -0.03
C ILE A 277 -6.11 12.95 -0.12
N HIS A 278 -5.79 13.61 0.98
CA HIS A 278 -4.63 14.48 1.13
C HIS A 278 -3.51 13.77 1.85
N LEU A 279 -2.30 13.91 1.36
CA LEU A 279 -1.11 13.27 1.91
C LEU A 279 -0.10 14.35 2.32
N PRO A 280 0.40 14.32 3.56
CA PRO A 280 1.34 15.31 4.04
C PRO A 280 2.72 15.12 3.40
N ASP A 281 3.52 16.19 3.39
CA ASP A 281 4.87 16.18 2.83
C ASP A 281 5.84 15.23 3.56
N TRP A 282 5.59 14.96 4.84
CA TRP A 282 6.37 14.03 5.66
C TRP A 282 6.05 12.54 5.38
N ALA A 283 4.94 12.21 4.68
CA ALA A 283 4.64 10.81 4.32
C ALA A 283 5.74 10.27 3.40
N ASP A 284 6.54 9.33 3.90
CA ASP A 284 7.70 8.84 3.17
C ASP A 284 7.34 7.82 2.07
N SER A 285 8.33 7.48 1.26
CA SER A 285 8.14 6.57 0.14
C SER A 285 7.81 5.14 0.58
N GLU A 286 8.25 4.72 1.75
CA GLU A 286 8.00 3.38 2.27
C GLU A 286 6.54 3.24 2.69
N TRP A 287 6.01 4.22 3.44
CA TRP A 287 4.60 4.28 3.79
C TRP A 287 3.70 4.33 2.53
N LEU A 288 4.07 5.15 1.53
CA LEU A 288 3.32 5.24 0.28
C LEU A 288 3.29 3.92 -0.51
N LYS A 289 4.41 3.19 -0.53
CA LYS A 289 4.47 1.84 -1.13
C LYS A 289 3.58 0.85 -0.39
N GLN A 290 3.58 0.89 0.95
CA GLN A 290 2.72 0.03 1.76
C GLN A 290 1.24 0.34 1.52
N LEU A 291 0.86 1.61 1.42
CA LEU A 291 -0.52 2.03 1.14
C LEU A 291 -1.08 1.43 -0.15
N VAL A 292 -0.24 1.25 -1.16
CA VAL A 292 -0.63 0.72 -2.48
C VAL A 292 -0.09 -0.70 -2.77
N ALA A 293 0.48 -1.37 -1.77
CA ALA A 293 1.13 -2.68 -1.95
C ALA A 293 0.16 -3.80 -2.33
N GLU A 294 -1.08 -3.72 -1.87
CA GLU A 294 -2.08 -4.73 -2.14
C GLU A 294 -2.90 -4.37 -3.38
N GLN A 295 -2.80 -5.21 -4.40
CA GLN A 295 -3.51 -5.02 -5.66
C GLN A 295 -4.61 -6.07 -5.80
N LEU A 296 -5.74 -5.64 -6.40
CA LEU A 296 -6.77 -6.57 -6.82
C LEU A 296 -6.31 -7.29 -8.07
N VAL A 297 -6.06 -8.59 -7.95
CA VAL A 297 -5.72 -9.46 -9.07
C VAL A 297 -6.96 -10.23 -9.47
N THR A 298 -7.45 -10.00 -10.68
CA THR A 298 -8.52 -10.81 -11.25
C THR A 298 -7.91 -12.08 -11.88
N ILE A 299 -7.95 -13.18 -11.16
CA ILE A 299 -7.53 -14.49 -11.69
C ILE A 299 -8.69 -15.07 -12.50
N ARG A 300 -8.48 -15.30 -13.79
CA ARG A 300 -9.42 -16.07 -14.62
C ARG A 300 -9.06 -17.54 -14.52
N ASP A 301 -10.02 -18.38 -14.16
CA ASP A 301 -9.83 -19.82 -14.21
C ASP A 301 -9.72 -20.30 -15.68
N ARG A 302 -9.34 -21.58 -15.88
CA ARG A 302 -9.24 -22.19 -17.22
C ARG A 302 -10.54 -22.15 -18.04
N ARG A 303 -11.67 -21.79 -17.42
CA ARG A 303 -12.99 -21.65 -18.05
C ARG A 303 -13.36 -20.18 -18.30
N GLY A 304 -12.44 -19.24 -18.00
CA GLY A 304 -12.63 -17.80 -18.22
C GLY A 304 -13.46 -17.08 -17.15
N TYR A 305 -13.81 -17.74 -16.04
CA TYR A 305 -14.51 -17.09 -14.93
C TYR A 305 -13.52 -16.32 -14.06
N ALA A 306 -13.85 -15.05 -13.76
CA ALA A 306 -13.10 -14.24 -12.82
C ALA A 306 -13.32 -14.77 -11.38
N ARG A 307 -12.22 -14.90 -10.62
CA ARG A 307 -12.21 -15.22 -9.20
C ARG A 307 -11.53 -14.10 -8.42
#